data_286f7be3230233ddd1dd89ba5c7c8849
#
_entry.id   286f7be3230233ddd1dd89ba5c7c8849
#
_cell.length_a   1.000
_cell.length_b   1.000
_cell.length_c   1.000
_cell.angle_alpha   90.00
_cell.angle_beta   90.00
_cell.angle_gamma   90.00
#
_symmetry.space_group_name_H-M   'P 1'
#
loop_
_entity.id
_entity.type
_entity.pdbx_description
1 polymer ?
#
loop_
_entity_poly.entity_id
_entity_poly.type
_entity_poly.pdbx_seq_one_letter_code
_entity_poly.pdbx_strand_id
1 'polypeptide(L)'
;EDGSESAIVILDASRHRVDFPELKNIALEEYKYWEPDIVLIEAKASGTPLTQELRKIGIPVQAYSPSRGQDKVARMNSIAPMFESGMVYATEDAFAEEVIEELAAFPFGENDDFCDSTTMALMRIRQGGLVDLNTDYRDDMSMDRKALSYY
;
A
#
# COMPACT_ATOMS: atom_id res chain seq x y z
N GLU A 1 28.07 11.34 -2.28
CA GLU A 1 26.98 10.36 -2.27
C GLU A 1 26.31 10.44 -0.92
N ASP A 2 25.21 11.19 -0.87
CA ASP A 2 24.39 11.32 0.32
C ASP A 2 23.52 10.06 0.41
N GLY A 3 23.92 9.11 1.25
CA GLY A 3 23.15 7.91 1.54
C GLY A 3 21.91 8.22 2.38
N SER A 4 21.00 9.02 1.84
CA SER A 4 19.70 9.25 2.49
C SER A 4 18.91 7.95 2.46
N GLU A 5 18.83 7.28 3.60
CA GLU A 5 17.92 6.14 3.77
C GLU A 5 16.49 6.63 3.56
N SER A 6 15.80 6.03 2.60
CA SER A 6 14.39 6.34 2.38
C SER A 6 13.57 5.85 3.56
N ALA A 7 12.71 6.70 4.09
CA ALA A 7 11.78 6.38 5.17
C ALA A 7 10.33 6.54 4.71
N ILE A 8 9.48 5.61 5.12
CA ILE A 8 8.04 5.65 4.89
C ILE A 8 7.37 5.82 6.22
N VAL A 9 6.46 6.79 6.33
CA VAL A 9 5.73 7.07 7.56
C VAL A 9 4.24 6.84 7.33
N ILE A 10 3.65 5.97 8.14
CA ILE A 10 2.19 5.84 8.23
C ILE A 10 1.70 6.99 9.12
N LEU A 11 0.94 7.90 8.55
CA LEU A 11 0.49 9.10 9.23
C LEU A 11 -0.84 8.92 9.95
N ASP A 12 -1.71 8.07 9.41
CA ASP A 12 -3.01 7.75 9.99
C ASP A 12 -3.56 6.45 9.44
N ALA A 13 -4.50 5.84 10.15
CA ALA A 13 -5.27 4.68 9.71
C ALA A 13 -6.61 4.65 10.43
N SER A 14 -7.68 4.42 9.68
CA SER A 14 -9.03 4.31 10.23
C SER A 14 -9.83 3.22 9.54
N ARG A 15 -10.81 2.67 10.25
CA ARG A 15 -11.71 1.63 9.77
C ARG A 15 -13.15 2.09 9.97
N HIS A 16 -13.94 2.01 8.91
CA HIS A 16 -15.33 2.44 8.92
C HIS A 16 -16.26 1.35 8.36
N ARG A 17 -17.41 1.17 8.99
CA ARG A 17 -18.52 0.36 8.48
C ARG A 17 -19.70 1.29 8.23
N VAL A 18 -19.81 1.75 7.00
CA VAL A 18 -20.74 2.80 6.61
C VAL A 18 -21.37 2.46 5.26
N ASP A 19 -22.47 3.11 4.92
CA ASP A 19 -23.05 3.01 3.59
C ASP A 19 -22.23 3.80 2.54
N PHE A 20 -22.57 3.67 1.27
CA PHE A 20 -21.80 4.27 0.18
C PHE A 20 -21.79 5.82 0.23
N PRO A 21 -22.90 6.53 0.48
CA PRO A 21 -22.88 7.99 0.60
C PRO A 21 -21.95 8.49 1.71
N GLU A 22 -21.95 7.82 2.85
CA GLU A 22 -21.07 8.17 3.97
C GLU A 22 -19.60 7.83 3.67
N LEU A 23 -19.32 6.70 3.03
CA LEU A 23 -17.99 6.35 2.56
C LEU A 23 -17.42 7.40 1.61
N LYS A 24 -18.23 7.89 0.67
CA LYS A 24 -17.83 8.97 -0.22
C LYS A 24 -17.51 10.26 0.53
N ASN A 25 -18.31 10.63 1.53
CA ASN A 25 -18.06 11.81 2.36
C ASN A 25 -16.75 11.68 3.15
N ILE A 26 -16.50 10.51 3.77
CA ILE A 26 -15.24 10.24 4.48
C ILE A 26 -14.06 10.39 3.52
N ALA A 27 -14.12 9.77 2.35
CA ALA A 27 -13.05 9.86 1.36
C ALA A 27 -12.78 11.31 0.90
N LEU A 28 -13.82 12.13 0.78
CA LEU A 28 -13.70 13.55 0.45
C LEU A 28 -13.07 14.38 1.57
N GLU A 29 -13.44 14.10 2.82
CA GLU A 29 -12.88 14.79 3.99
C GLU A 29 -11.40 14.43 4.16
N GLU A 30 -11.04 13.17 4.06
CA GLU A 30 -9.65 12.69 4.10
C GLU A 30 -8.80 13.30 2.97
N TYR A 31 -9.34 13.34 1.75
CA TYR A 31 -8.67 13.99 0.63
C TYR A 31 -8.40 15.46 0.87
N LYS A 32 -9.37 16.20 1.40
CA LYS A 32 -9.21 17.63 1.73
C LYS A 32 -8.22 17.88 2.86
N TYR A 33 -8.19 16.96 3.83
CA TYR A 33 -7.31 17.09 4.98
C TYR A 33 -5.85 16.82 4.63
N TRP A 34 -5.58 15.72 3.90
CA TRP A 34 -4.24 15.27 3.58
C TRP A 34 -3.67 15.83 2.27
N GLU A 35 -4.51 16.27 1.35
CA GLU A 35 -4.14 16.72 0.01
C GLU A 35 -3.13 15.79 -0.69
N PRO A 36 -3.40 14.47 -0.77
CA PRO A 36 -2.44 13.51 -1.29
C PRO A 36 -2.24 13.67 -2.80
N ASP A 37 -1.06 13.30 -3.27
CA ASP A 37 -0.75 13.24 -4.70
C ASP A 37 -1.56 12.18 -5.44
N ILE A 38 -1.85 11.06 -4.77
CA ILE A 38 -2.61 9.93 -5.31
C ILE A 38 -3.50 9.34 -4.24
N VAL A 39 -4.73 8.98 -4.61
CA VAL A 39 -5.64 8.16 -3.82
C VAL A 39 -5.69 6.76 -4.42
N LEU A 40 -5.33 5.74 -3.66
CA LEU A 40 -5.43 4.34 -4.08
C LEU A 40 -6.73 3.73 -3.59
N ILE A 41 -7.47 3.10 -4.50
CA ILE A 41 -8.72 2.40 -4.16
C ILE A 41 -8.69 1.00 -4.78
N GLU A 42 -8.94 -0.03 -3.97
CA GLU A 42 -9.07 -1.39 -4.48
C GLU A 42 -10.30 -1.49 -5.39
N ALA A 43 -10.13 -2.01 -6.61
CA ALA A 43 -11.18 -2.18 -7.61
C ALA A 43 -12.07 -3.40 -7.29
N LYS A 44 -12.81 -3.32 -6.17
CA LYS A 44 -13.60 -4.40 -5.61
C LYS A 44 -14.81 -3.83 -4.87
N ALA A 45 -15.94 -4.49 -4.95
CA ALA A 45 -17.17 -4.09 -4.26
C ALA A 45 -17.46 -2.57 -4.43
N SER A 46 -17.53 -1.82 -3.33
CA SER A 46 -17.79 -0.37 -3.33
C SER A 46 -16.63 0.49 -3.85
N GLY A 47 -15.44 -0.08 -4.02
CA GLY A 47 -14.27 0.67 -4.51
C GLY A 47 -14.40 1.13 -5.96
N THR A 48 -15.03 0.34 -6.83
CA THR A 48 -15.23 0.73 -8.23
C THR A 48 -16.16 1.93 -8.38
N PRO A 49 -17.38 1.96 -7.82
CA PRO A 49 -18.22 3.16 -7.86
C PRO A 49 -17.60 4.36 -7.13
N LEU A 50 -16.91 4.16 -6.02
CA LEU A 50 -16.20 5.24 -5.32
C LEU A 50 -15.12 5.87 -6.22
N THR A 51 -14.33 5.06 -6.91
CA THR A 51 -13.33 5.52 -7.87
C THR A 51 -13.96 6.39 -8.96
N GLN A 52 -15.09 5.97 -9.52
CA GLN A 52 -15.80 6.72 -10.56
C GLN A 52 -16.29 8.07 -10.05
N GLU A 53 -16.91 8.09 -8.87
CA GLU A 53 -17.43 9.32 -8.28
C GLU A 53 -16.32 10.33 -7.93
N LEU A 54 -15.23 9.88 -7.33
CA LEU A 54 -14.12 10.75 -6.98
C LEU A 54 -13.40 11.30 -8.22
N ARG A 55 -13.24 10.50 -9.27
CA ARG A 55 -12.66 10.96 -10.54
C ARG A 55 -13.50 12.02 -11.23
N LYS A 56 -14.82 11.93 -11.17
CA LYS A 56 -15.73 12.95 -11.74
C LYS A 56 -15.51 14.33 -11.15
N ILE A 57 -15.10 14.42 -9.90
CA ILE A 57 -14.84 15.69 -9.22
C ILE A 57 -13.36 16.08 -9.23
N GLY A 58 -12.53 15.39 -10.03
CA GLY A 58 -11.14 15.75 -10.28
C GLY A 58 -10.13 15.22 -9.27
N ILE A 59 -10.48 14.27 -8.41
CA ILE A 59 -9.55 13.65 -7.47
C ILE A 59 -8.66 12.64 -8.22
N PRO A 60 -7.33 12.65 -8.02
CA PRO A 60 -6.40 11.74 -8.68
C PRO A 60 -6.48 10.33 -8.07
N VAL A 61 -7.45 9.54 -8.51
CA VAL A 61 -7.66 8.17 -8.05
C VAL A 61 -7.02 7.16 -8.98
N GLN A 62 -6.19 6.28 -8.42
CA GLN A 62 -5.67 5.09 -9.08
C GLN A 62 -6.41 3.86 -8.55
N ALA A 63 -7.08 3.13 -9.44
CA ALA A 63 -7.67 1.85 -9.10
C ALA A 63 -6.57 0.79 -8.98
N TYR A 64 -6.61 0.02 -7.90
CA TYR A 64 -5.70 -1.07 -7.63
C TYR A 64 -6.42 -2.41 -7.80
N SER A 65 -5.91 -3.26 -8.67
CA SER A 65 -6.39 -4.63 -8.84
C SER A 65 -5.25 -5.59 -8.56
N PRO A 66 -5.38 -6.46 -7.55
CA PRO A 66 -4.36 -7.47 -7.29
C PRO A 66 -4.18 -8.38 -8.51
N SER A 67 -2.94 -8.73 -8.83
CA SER A 67 -2.63 -9.67 -9.92
C SER A 67 -3.26 -11.04 -9.64
N ARG A 68 -3.71 -11.71 -10.70
CA ARG A 68 -4.20 -13.10 -10.59
C ARG A 68 -3.09 -13.99 -10.03
N GLY A 69 -3.40 -14.77 -8.99
CA GLY A 69 -2.44 -15.66 -8.33
C GLY A 69 -1.62 -15.02 -7.20
N GLN A 70 -1.75 -13.70 -6.97
CA GLN A 70 -1.23 -13.08 -5.75
C GLN A 70 -2.31 -13.07 -4.68
N ASP A 71 -2.24 -14.05 -3.77
CA ASP A 71 -3.06 -14.03 -2.56
C ASP A 71 -2.54 -12.99 -1.55
N LYS A 72 -3.29 -12.79 -0.48
CA LYS A 72 -2.94 -11.83 0.57
C LYS A 72 -1.58 -12.12 1.22
N VAL A 73 -1.23 -13.39 1.40
CA VAL A 73 0.05 -13.82 2.01
C VAL A 73 1.20 -13.49 1.07
N ALA A 74 1.08 -13.78 -0.23
CA ALA A 74 2.10 -13.45 -1.21
C ALA A 74 2.35 -11.94 -1.29
N ARG A 75 1.29 -11.12 -1.24
CA ARG A 75 1.40 -9.67 -1.21
C ARG A 75 2.11 -9.16 0.05
N MET A 76 1.75 -9.68 1.22
CA MET A 76 2.42 -9.33 2.48
C MET A 76 3.90 -9.71 2.44
N ASN A 77 4.23 -10.89 1.94
CA ASN A 77 5.62 -11.33 1.79
C ASN A 77 6.44 -10.42 0.85
N SER A 78 5.80 -9.84 -0.15
CA SER A 78 6.49 -8.91 -1.08
C SER A 78 6.91 -7.59 -0.43
N ILE A 79 6.23 -7.15 0.63
CA ILE A 79 6.54 -5.92 1.36
C ILE A 79 7.28 -6.16 2.68
N ALA A 80 7.34 -7.39 3.15
CA ALA A 80 8.03 -7.74 4.41
C ALA A 80 9.47 -7.20 4.47
N PRO A 81 10.28 -7.23 3.40
CA PRO A 81 11.62 -6.64 3.42
C PRO A 81 11.67 -5.16 3.78
N MET A 82 10.61 -4.40 3.50
CA MET A 82 10.52 -2.98 3.87
C MET A 82 10.43 -2.79 5.38
N PHE A 83 9.71 -3.68 6.06
CA PHE A 83 9.66 -3.69 7.53
C PHE A 83 10.97 -4.22 8.14
N GLU A 84 11.53 -5.28 7.59
CA GLU A 84 12.80 -5.87 8.06
C GLU A 84 13.97 -4.92 7.96
N SER A 85 13.99 -4.05 6.93
CA SER A 85 15.01 -3.01 6.77
C SER A 85 14.84 -1.82 7.73
N GLY A 86 13.71 -1.74 8.46
CA GLY A 86 13.43 -0.64 9.38
C GLY A 86 13.04 0.68 8.70
N MET A 87 12.63 0.66 7.42
CA MET A 87 12.25 1.88 6.71
C MET A 87 10.80 2.33 6.93
N VAL A 88 9.95 1.50 7.55
CA VAL A 88 8.54 1.82 7.80
C VAL A 88 8.34 2.27 9.23
N TYR A 89 7.82 3.47 9.39
CA TYR A 89 7.54 4.11 10.67
C TYR A 89 6.04 4.41 10.80
N ALA A 90 5.58 4.63 12.00
CA ALA A 90 4.26 5.17 12.29
C ALA A 90 4.39 6.33 13.30
N THR A 91 3.46 7.29 13.26
CA THR A 91 3.38 8.31 14.31
C THR A 91 2.91 7.69 15.62
N GLU A 92 3.27 8.30 16.75
CA GLU A 92 2.87 7.82 18.10
C GLU A 92 1.42 8.18 18.43
N ASP A 93 0.49 7.75 17.59
CA ASP A 93 -0.94 7.99 17.73
C ASP A 93 -1.69 6.68 18.01
N ALA A 94 -2.92 6.77 18.49
CA ALA A 94 -3.71 5.62 18.91
C ALA A 94 -3.91 4.55 17.82
N PHE A 95 -3.94 4.94 16.55
CA PHE A 95 -4.06 3.99 15.43
C PHE A 95 -2.86 3.07 15.26
N ALA A 96 -1.67 3.51 15.69
CA ALA A 96 -0.42 2.77 15.43
C ALA A 96 -0.42 1.40 16.09
N GLU A 97 -0.90 1.30 17.32
CA GLU A 97 -1.03 0.02 18.03
C GLU A 97 -1.96 -0.94 17.27
N GLU A 98 -3.13 -0.48 16.85
CA GLU A 98 -4.08 -1.32 16.10
C GLU A 98 -3.51 -1.83 14.78
N VAL A 99 -2.81 -0.97 14.04
CA VAL A 99 -2.14 -1.35 12.78
C VAL A 99 -1.04 -2.38 13.04
N ILE A 100 -0.20 -2.14 14.04
CA ILE A 100 0.91 -3.05 14.38
C ILE A 100 0.38 -4.41 14.82
N GLU A 101 -0.64 -4.45 15.69
CA GLU A 101 -1.25 -5.69 16.15
C GLU A 101 -1.86 -6.49 15.00
N GLU A 102 -2.58 -5.84 14.08
CA GLU A 102 -3.18 -6.51 12.94
C GLU A 102 -2.12 -7.04 11.97
N LEU A 103 -1.09 -6.26 11.66
CA LEU A 103 0.04 -6.70 10.84
C LEU A 103 0.79 -7.88 11.46
N ALA A 104 1.00 -7.86 12.78
CA ALA A 104 1.69 -8.92 13.50
C ALA A 104 0.86 -10.23 13.59
N ALA A 105 -0.47 -10.11 13.68
CA ALA A 105 -1.37 -11.26 13.74
C ALA A 105 -1.64 -11.89 12.36
N PHE A 106 -1.38 -11.18 11.27
CA PHE A 106 -1.63 -11.67 9.91
C PHE A 106 -0.87 -12.98 9.62
N PRO A 107 -1.46 -14.00 9.00
CA PRO A 107 -2.81 -14.06 8.40
C PRO A 107 -3.91 -14.58 9.36
N PHE A 108 -3.64 -14.72 10.65
CA PHE A 108 -4.51 -15.40 11.63
C PHE A 108 -5.36 -14.45 12.47
N GLY A 109 -5.26 -13.13 12.30
CA GLY A 109 -6.05 -12.13 13.00
C GLY A 109 -7.52 -12.13 12.61
N GLU A 110 -8.37 -11.54 13.44
CA GLU A 110 -9.82 -11.40 13.16
C GLU A 110 -10.09 -10.43 12.00
N ASN A 111 -9.25 -9.42 11.83
CA ASN A 111 -9.36 -8.40 10.81
C ASN A 111 -8.08 -8.35 9.96
N ASP A 112 -8.21 -7.92 8.73
CA ASP A 112 -7.10 -7.76 7.78
C ASP A 112 -7.21 -6.48 6.93
N ASP A 113 -8.10 -5.55 7.29
CA ASP A 113 -8.34 -4.32 6.54
C ASP A 113 -7.13 -3.39 6.53
N PHE A 114 -6.44 -3.24 7.67
CA PHE A 114 -5.19 -2.47 7.74
C PHE A 114 -4.05 -3.19 7.02
N CYS A 115 -4.02 -4.52 7.06
CA CYS A 115 -3.06 -5.31 6.27
C CYS A 115 -3.26 -5.08 4.77
N ASP A 116 -4.50 -5.13 4.29
CA ASP A 116 -4.82 -4.93 2.87
C ASP A 116 -4.45 -3.52 2.41
N SER A 117 -4.83 -2.47 3.14
CA SER A 117 -4.52 -1.08 2.79
C SER A 117 -3.03 -0.76 2.88
N THR A 118 -2.35 -1.22 3.92
CA THR A 118 -0.91 -1.05 4.10
C THR A 118 -0.13 -1.75 2.99
N THR A 119 -0.47 -3.00 2.68
CA THR A 119 0.17 -3.78 1.61
C THR A 119 0.01 -3.09 0.26
N MET A 120 -1.20 -2.61 -0.05
CA MET A 120 -1.49 -1.90 -1.28
C MET A 120 -0.66 -0.62 -1.41
N ALA A 121 -0.58 0.18 -0.36
CA ALA A 121 0.20 1.42 -0.33
C ALA A 121 1.71 1.16 -0.50
N LEU A 122 2.26 0.22 0.25
CA LEU A 122 3.69 -0.10 0.20
C LEU A 122 4.09 -0.74 -1.13
N MET A 123 3.27 -1.61 -1.71
CA MET A 123 3.51 -2.15 -3.05
C MET A 123 3.52 -1.03 -4.10
N ARG A 124 2.60 -0.07 -4.00
CA ARG A 124 2.57 1.08 -4.92
C ARG A 124 3.81 1.95 -4.82
N ILE A 125 4.28 2.21 -3.60
CA ILE A 125 5.50 2.98 -3.34
C ILE A 125 6.72 2.25 -3.93
N ARG A 126 6.84 0.95 -3.70
CA ARG A 126 7.93 0.12 -4.23
C ARG A 126 7.93 0.07 -5.76
N GLN A 127 6.79 -0.21 -6.38
CA GLN A 127 6.64 -0.27 -7.84
C GLN A 127 6.86 1.09 -8.51
N GLY A 128 6.61 2.18 -7.82
CA GLY A 128 6.83 3.53 -8.31
C GLY A 128 8.29 3.99 -8.28
N GLY A 129 9.22 3.15 -7.81
CA GLY A 129 10.63 3.50 -7.69
C GLY A 129 10.90 4.59 -6.65
N LEU A 130 10.00 4.80 -5.70
CA LEU A 130 10.16 5.77 -4.62
C LEU A 130 11.04 5.22 -3.49
N VAL A 131 11.23 3.90 -3.45
CA VAL A 131 12.06 3.19 -2.46
C VAL A 131 12.81 2.07 -3.17
N ASP A 132 14.12 2.06 -3.02
CA ASP A 132 15.00 0.99 -3.50
C ASP A 132 15.32 0.03 -2.35
N LEU A 133 15.13 -1.25 -2.58
CA LEU A 133 15.58 -2.30 -1.69
C LEU A 133 16.84 -2.96 -2.27
N ASN A 134 17.79 -3.32 -1.42
CA ASN A 134 19.00 -4.05 -1.85
C ASN A 134 18.69 -5.38 -2.55
N THR A 135 17.48 -5.91 -2.36
CA THR A 135 16.99 -7.11 -3.05
C THR A 135 16.61 -6.84 -4.51
N ASP A 136 16.25 -5.61 -4.86
CA ASP A 136 15.80 -5.25 -6.20
C ASP A 136 16.97 -5.34 -7.21
N TYR A 137 18.19 -5.00 -6.77
CA TYR A 137 19.41 -5.17 -7.58
C TYR A 137 19.79 -6.61 -7.87
N ARG A 138 19.37 -7.57 -7.03
CA ARG A 138 19.67 -8.99 -7.25
C ARG A 138 18.78 -9.61 -8.32
N ASP A 139 17.55 -9.14 -8.42
CA ASP A 139 16.60 -9.65 -9.42
C ASP A 139 16.97 -9.18 -10.82
N ASP A 140 17.41 -7.92 -10.99
CA ASP A 140 17.90 -7.39 -12.26
C ASP A 140 19.17 -8.13 -12.74
N MET A 141 20.10 -8.43 -11.85
CA MET A 141 21.29 -9.23 -12.20
C MET A 141 20.97 -10.68 -12.55
N SER A 142 19.84 -11.23 -12.08
CA SER A 142 19.40 -12.58 -12.44
C SER A 142 18.77 -12.64 -13.83
N MET A 143 18.13 -11.56 -14.26
CA MET A 143 17.58 -11.44 -15.62
C MET A 143 18.67 -11.32 -16.68
N ASP A 144 19.73 -10.56 -16.43
CA ASP A 144 20.86 -10.42 -17.37
C ASP A 144 21.61 -11.73 -17.58
N ARG A 145 21.69 -12.60 -16.58
CA ARG A 145 22.29 -13.94 -16.73
C ARG A 145 21.45 -14.88 -17.59
N LYS A 146 20.14 -14.71 -17.65
CA LYS A 146 19.27 -15.51 -18.53
C LYS A 146 19.36 -15.06 -20.00
N ALA A 147 19.62 -13.78 -20.25
CA ALA A 147 19.79 -13.24 -21.59
C ALA A 147 21.11 -13.73 -22.25
N LEU A 148 22.16 -13.99 -21.46
CA LEU A 148 23.46 -14.46 -21.94
C LEU A 148 23.54 -15.98 -22.23
N SER A 149 22.52 -16.75 -21.90
CA SER A 149 22.50 -18.22 -22.11
C SER A 149 21.91 -18.66 -23.47
N TYR A 150 21.58 -17.72 -24.36
CA TYR A 150 21.00 -17.99 -25.69
C TYR A 150 21.92 -17.64 -26.87
N TYR A 151 23.25 -17.54 -26.61
CA TYR A 151 24.24 -17.46 -27.68
C TYR A 151 25.27 -18.57 -27.56
#